data_8a9564a600b71efc4a6a0aafda1b56db
#
_entry.id   8a9564a600b71efc4a6a0aafda1b56db
#
_cell.length_a   1.000
_cell.length_b   1.000
_cell.length_c   1.000
_cell.angle_alpha   90.00
_cell.angle_beta   90.00
_cell.angle_gamma   90.00
#
_symmetry.space_group_name_H-M   'P 1'
#
loop_
_entity.id
_entity.type
_entity.pdbx_description
1 polymer ?
#
loop_
_entity_poly.entity_id
_entity_poly.type
_entity_poly.pdbx_seq_one_letter_code
_entity_poly.pdbx_strand_id
1 'polypeptide(L)'
;RNSSHWGVTFLAAVTYGAVIVPILHEFKSDNIHNIVNHSEARLLMVGDMVWENLNENAMPLLEGVILMNDYTLLVSRSSKLDYARHHLNELFGKKYPRNFRREHVSYRRDTPEELAVINYTSGTTSYSKGVMIPYRALWSNTQFAFDVLKMNPGDKLVSMLPMAHMYGLAFEFLYEFCVGCHIYFLTRTPSPKIIFQAFSEVKPNLVVAVPLIIEKIIKKNVLPKLETPAMKILLKVPIINDKIKATVREQMINAFGGNFYEIIVGGAAFNQEIEQFLKSIDFPYTVG
;
A
#
# COMPACT_ATOMS: atom_id res chain seq x y z
N ARG A 1 3.48 -9.34 -0.69
CA ARG A 1 4.14 -8.01 -0.78
C ARG A 1 3.50 -7.17 -1.87
N ASN A 2 3.73 -5.86 -1.82
CA ASN A 2 3.25 -4.95 -2.87
C ASN A 2 3.81 -5.36 -4.23
N SER A 3 2.95 -5.41 -5.23
CA SER A 3 3.32 -5.70 -6.61
C SER A 3 2.19 -5.29 -7.57
N SER A 4 2.52 -5.16 -8.85
CA SER A 4 1.51 -4.93 -9.89
C SER A 4 0.49 -6.06 -9.96
N HIS A 5 0.93 -7.32 -9.79
CA HIS A 5 0.03 -8.48 -9.76
C HIS A 5 -0.99 -8.40 -8.62
N TRP A 6 -0.55 -7.94 -7.42
CA TRP A 6 -1.47 -7.70 -6.31
C TRP A 6 -2.52 -6.64 -6.68
N GLY A 7 -2.09 -5.53 -7.26
CA GLY A 7 -2.99 -4.46 -7.69
C GLY A 7 -3.99 -4.93 -8.76
N VAL A 8 -3.52 -5.65 -9.78
CA VAL A 8 -4.37 -6.24 -10.82
C VAL A 8 -5.38 -7.23 -10.23
N THR A 9 -4.93 -8.10 -9.32
CA THR A 9 -5.80 -9.06 -8.63
C THR A 9 -6.87 -8.37 -7.81
N PHE A 10 -6.50 -7.34 -7.06
CA PHE A 10 -7.44 -6.54 -6.28
C PHE A 10 -8.51 -5.90 -7.18
N LEU A 11 -8.10 -5.19 -8.22
CA LEU A 11 -9.03 -4.54 -9.15
C LEU A 11 -9.92 -5.55 -9.88
N ALA A 12 -9.36 -6.68 -10.31
CA ALA A 12 -10.13 -7.74 -10.96
C ALA A 12 -11.20 -8.31 -10.02
N ALA A 13 -10.87 -8.57 -8.75
CA ALA A 13 -11.81 -9.10 -7.77
C ALA A 13 -12.91 -8.08 -7.42
N VAL A 14 -12.55 -6.81 -7.20
CA VAL A 14 -13.53 -5.73 -6.93
C VAL A 14 -14.48 -5.56 -8.11
N THR A 15 -13.96 -5.47 -9.34
CA THR A 15 -14.81 -5.28 -10.53
C THR A 15 -15.64 -6.50 -10.90
N TYR A 16 -15.24 -7.69 -10.46
CA TYR A 16 -16.04 -8.91 -10.54
C TYR A 16 -17.17 -8.95 -9.50
N GLY A 17 -17.04 -8.21 -8.41
CA GLY A 17 -17.96 -8.19 -7.26
C GLY A 17 -17.65 -9.29 -6.24
N ALA A 18 -16.40 -9.76 -6.19
CA ALA A 18 -15.95 -10.65 -5.12
C ALA A 18 -15.54 -9.85 -3.88
N VAL A 19 -15.82 -10.40 -2.70
CA VAL A 19 -15.33 -9.85 -1.44
C VAL A 19 -13.86 -10.21 -1.28
N ILE A 20 -13.02 -9.21 -1.04
CA ILE A 20 -11.58 -9.36 -0.91
C ILE A 20 -11.19 -9.44 0.56
N VAL A 21 -10.28 -10.34 0.89
CA VAL A 21 -9.69 -10.48 2.22
C VAL A 21 -8.18 -10.25 2.11
N PRO A 22 -7.71 -9.00 2.21
CA PRO A 22 -6.29 -8.71 2.16
C PRO A 22 -5.60 -9.22 3.42
N ILE A 23 -4.53 -10.01 3.25
CA ILE A 23 -3.78 -10.60 4.36
C ILE A 23 -2.34 -10.08 4.31
N LEU A 24 -1.84 -9.60 5.46
CA LEU A 24 -0.46 -9.18 5.59
C LEU A 24 0.48 -10.39 5.43
N HIS A 25 1.44 -10.28 4.55
CA HIS A 25 2.40 -11.36 4.26
C HIS A 25 3.31 -11.71 5.45
N GLU A 26 3.33 -10.87 6.48
CA GLU A 26 4.10 -11.05 7.71
C GLU A 26 3.37 -11.90 8.76
N PHE A 27 2.10 -12.22 8.51
CA PHE A 27 1.33 -13.07 9.42
C PHE A 27 1.89 -14.49 9.43
N LYS A 28 1.87 -15.12 10.61
CA LYS A 28 2.23 -16.54 10.76
C LYS A 28 1.21 -17.42 10.05
N SER A 29 1.63 -18.60 9.64
CA SER A 29 0.80 -19.56 8.91
C SER A 29 -0.54 -19.84 9.59
N ASP A 30 -0.52 -20.06 10.90
CA ASP A 30 -1.76 -20.31 11.67
C ASP A 30 -2.75 -19.14 11.62
N ASN A 31 -2.23 -17.91 11.63
CA ASN A 31 -3.09 -16.73 11.52
C ASN A 31 -3.69 -16.64 10.11
N ILE A 32 -2.92 -16.97 9.08
CA ILE A 32 -3.40 -17.00 7.69
C ILE A 32 -4.46 -18.07 7.54
N HIS A 33 -4.23 -19.31 8.03
CA HIS A 33 -5.22 -20.39 8.02
C HIS A 33 -6.52 -19.98 8.73
N ASN A 34 -6.41 -19.37 9.90
CA ASN A 34 -7.57 -18.89 10.65
C ASN A 34 -8.37 -17.82 9.90
N ILE A 35 -7.67 -16.85 9.26
CA ILE A 35 -8.32 -15.79 8.50
C ILE A 35 -9.04 -16.38 7.28
N VAL A 36 -8.39 -17.26 6.54
CA VAL A 36 -8.96 -17.92 5.35
C VAL A 36 -10.21 -18.72 5.73
N ASN A 37 -10.15 -19.49 6.82
CA ASN A 37 -11.29 -20.28 7.29
C ASN A 37 -12.43 -19.41 7.84
N HIS A 38 -12.09 -18.41 8.67
CA HIS A 38 -13.09 -17.51 9.26
C HIS A 38 -13.82 -16.65 8.22
N SER A 39 -13.11 -16.23 7.17
CA SER A 39 -13.70 -15.47 6.06
C SER A 39 -14.44 -16.34 5.05
N GLU A 40 -14.39 -17.67 5.20
CA GLU A 40 -14.96 -18.65 4.26
C GLU A 40 -14.45 -18.44 2.83
N ALA A 41 -13.16 -18.03 2.69
CA ALA A 41 -12.57 -17.76 1.39
C ALA A 41 -12.54 -19.03 0.53
N ARG A 42 -12.92 -18.90 -0.74
CA ARG A 42 -12.97 -19.99 -1.72
C ARG A 42 -11.71 -20.05 -2.59
N LEU A 43 -11.08 -18.90 -2.83
CA LEU A 43 -9.83 -18.78 -3.60
C LEU A 43 -8.78 -18.06 -2.78
N LEU A 44 -7.55 -18.57 -2.81
CA LEU A 44 -6.39 -17.93 -2.21
C LEU A 44 -5.41 -17.51 -3.31
N MET A 45 -5.13 -16.20 -3.40
CA MET A 45 -4.06 -15.66 -4.22
C MET A 45 -2.84 -15.44 -3.32
N VAL A 46 -1.75 -16.15 -3.57
CA VAL A 46 -0.62 -16.22 -2.64
C VAL A 46 0.72 -16.02 -3.34
N GLY A 47 1.68 -15.38 -2.68
CA GLY A 47 3.07 -15.33 -3.15
C GLY A 47 3.83 -16.59 -2.76
N ASP A 48 4.85 -16.93 -3.53
CA ASP A 48 5.71 -18.11 -3.37
C ASP A 48 6.23 -18.30 -1.93
N MET A 49 6.93 -17.31 -1.39
CA MET A 49 7.52 -17.38 -0.05
C MET A 49 6.48 -17.60 1.08
N VAL A 50 5.25 -17.13 0.88
CA VAL A 50 4.17 -17.35 1.86
C VAL A 50 3.62 -18.77 1.70
N TRP A 51 3.42 -19.20 0.44
CA TRP A 51 2.89 -20.52 0.13
C TRP A 51 3.72 -21.67 0.71
N GLU A 52 5.04 -21.57 0.62
CA GLU A 52 5.97 -22.58 1.16
C GLU A 52 5.75 -22.90 2.64
N ASN A 53 5.13 -22.00 3.40
CA ASN A 53 4.85 -22.14 4.83
C ASN A 53 3.39 -22.47 5.14
N LEU A 54 2.52 -22.59 4.15
CA LEU A 54 1.11 -22.87 4.37
C LEU A 54 0.81 -24.37 4.23
N ASN A 55 -0.19 -24.81 5.01
CA ASN A 55 -0.77 -26.15 4.88
C ASN A 55 -2.17 -26.02 4.25
N GLU A 56 -2.31 -26.47 3.01
CA GLU A 56 -3.59 -26.43 2.29
C GLU A 56 -4.70 -27.24 2.94
N ASN A 57 -4.33 -28.33 3.66
CA ASN A 57 -5.31 -29.17 4.36
C ASN A 57 -5.90 -28.48 5.60
N ALA A 58 -5.22 -27.44 6.13
CA ALA A 58 -5.74 -26.61 7.19
C ALA A 58 -6.79 -25.58 6.70
N MET A 59 -7.04 -25.51 5.40
CA MET A 59 -7.99 -24.59 4.76
C MET A 59 -9.00 -25.38 3.88
N PRO A 60 -9.92 -26.15 4.48
CA PRO A 60 -10.75 -27.12 3.75
C PRO A 60 -11.79 -26.49 2.82
N LEU A 61 -12.15 -25.21 3.03
CA LEU A 61 -13.15 -24.51 2.20
C LEU A 61 -12.55 -23.94 0.91
N LEU A 62 -11.23 -23.92 0.76
CA LEU A 62 -10.60 -23.45 -0.47
C LEU A 62 -10.91 -24.39 -1.64
N GLU A 63 -11.41 -23.82 -2.71
CA GLU A 63 -11.59 -24.49 -4.01
C GLU A 63 -10.32 -24.42 -4.86
N GLY A 64 -9.50 -23.40 -4.64
CA GLY A 64 -8.25 -23.24 -5.37
C GLY A 64 -7.25 -22.30 -4.71
N VAL A 65 -5.99 -22.55 -5.04
CA VAL A 65 -4.86 -21.69 -4.68
C VAL A 65 -4.12 -21.30 -5.95
N ILE A 66 -3.91 -20.02 -6.14
CA ILE A 66 -3.30 -19.44 -7.32
C ILE A 66 -2.05 -18.65 -6.91
N LEU A 67 -0.93 -18.94 -7.54
CA LEU A 67 0.30 -18.20 -7.34
C LEU A 67 0.16 -16.77 -7.92
N MET A 68 0.42 -15.76 -7.12
CA MET A 68 0.24 -14.38 -7.54
C MET A 68 1.29 -13.91 -8.56
N ASN A 69 2.45 -14.56 -8.59
CA ASN A 69 3.57 -14.15 -9.42
C ASN A 69 3.32 -14.30 -10.93
N ASP A 70 2.58 -15.34 -11.31
CA ASP A 70 2.32 -15.71 -12.71
C ASP A 70 0.91 -16.29 -12.95
N TYR A 71 0.06 -16.28 -11.92
CA TYR A 71 -1.29 -16.83 -11.92
C TYR A 71 -1.33 -18.36 -12.16
N THR A 72 -0.26 -19.08 -11.83
CA THR A 72 -0.26 -20.54 -11.85
C THR A 72 -1.22 -21.10 -10.81
N LEU A 73 -2.07 -22.05 -11.21
CA LEU A 73 -2.95 -22.78 -10.32
C LEU A 73 -2.15 -23.84 -9.57
N LEU A 74 -1.95 -23.65 -8.27
CA LEU A 74 -1.18 -24.56 -7.39
C LEU A 74 -2.04 -25.69 -6.85
N VAL A 75 -3.27 -25.38 -6.45
CA VAL A 75 -4.24 -26.34 -5.91
C VAL A 75 -5.57 -26.10 -6.59
N SER A 76 -6.22 -27.19 -7.02
CA SER A 76 -7.60 -27.16 -7.51
C SER A 76 -8.40 -28.26 -6.82
N ARG A 77 -9.54 -27.86 -6.29
CA ARG A 77 -10.56 -28.77 -5.69
C ARG A 77 -11.91 -28.58 -6.37
N SER A 78 -11.93 -27.91 -7.53
CA SER A 78 -13.15 -27.58 -8.26
C SER A 78 -12.98 -27.92 -9.75
N SER A 79 -13.84 -28.81 -10.27
CA SER A 79 -13.86 -29.13 -11.71
C SER A 79 -14.15 -27.91 -12.59
N LYS A 80 -14.89 -26.91 -12.06
CA LYS A 80 -15.12 -25.65 -12.75
C LYS A 80 -13.85 -24.82 -12.88
N LEU A 81 -13.02 -24.81 -11.85
CA LEU A 81 -11.72 -24.11 -11.86
C LEU A 81 -10.75 -24.78 -12.82
N ASP A 82 -10.68 -26.10 -12.79
CA ASP A 82 -9.87 -26.88 -13.73
C ASP A 82 -10.30 -26.64 -15.17
N TYR A 83 -11.59 -26.68 -15.44
CA TYR A 83 -12.12 -26.37 -16.76
C TYR A 83 -11.75 -24.96 -17.20
N ALA A 84 -11.97 -23.97 -16.33
CA ALA A 84 -11.65 -22.57 -16.64
C ALA A 84 -10.15 -22.40 -16.93
N ARG A 85 -9.27 -23.06 -16.19
CA ARG A 85 -7.81 -22.99 -16.41
C ARG A 85 -7.41 -23.54 -17.77
N HIS A 86 -7.97 -24.65 -18.18
CA HIS A 86 -7.63 -25.30 -19.46
C HIS A 86 -8.28 -24.60 -20.67
N HIS A 87 -9.37 -23.87 -20.45
CA HIS A 87 -10.16 -23.21 -21.52
C HIS A 87 -10.16 -21.68 -21.43
N LEU A 88 -9.15 -21.08 -20.78
CA LEU A 88 -9.11 -19.63 -20.49
C LEU A 88 -9.29 -18.80 -21.75
N ASN A 89 -8.56 -19.11 -22.84
CA ASN A 89 -8.64 -18.38 -24.10
C ASN A 89 -9.99 -18.55 -24.79
N GLU A 90 -10.60 -19.73 -24.72
CA GLU A 90 -11.92 -20.00 -25.24
C GLU A 90 -12.99 -19.21 -24.48
N LEU A 91 -12.93 -19.25 -23.14
CA LEU A 91 -13.87 -18.51 -22.28
C LEU A 91 -13.73 -17.00 -22.48
N PHE A 92 -12.50 -16.51 -22.58
CA PHE A 92 -12.26 -15.10 -22.89
C PHE A 92 -12.82 -14.72 -24.27
N GLY A 93 -12.59 -15.54 -25.30
CA GLY A 93 -13.08 -15.31 -26.65
C GLY A 93 -14.61 -15.39 -26.77
N LYS A 94 -15.29 -16.17 -25.90
CA LYS A 94 -16.76 -16.17 -25.80
C LYS A 94 -17.32 -14.86 -25.22
N LYS A 95 -16.58 -14.23 -24.31
CA LYS A 95 -17.03 -13.02 -23.62
C LYS A 95 -16.65 -11.75 -24.39
N TYR A 96 -15.50 -11.75 -25.05
CA TYR A 96 -14.94 -10.56 -25.69
C TYR A 96 -14.61 -10.83 -27.17
N PRO A 97 -14.87 -9.87 -28.08
CA PRO A 97 -14.57 -10.03 -29.50
C PRO A 97 -13.04 -10.04 -29.76
N ARG A 98 -12.64 -10.59 -30.92
CA ARG A 98 -11.22 -10.58 -31.35
C ARG A 98 -10.59 -9.19 -31.35
N ASN A 99 -11.35 -8.18 -31.82
CA ASN A 99 -10.94 -6.78 -31.79
C ASN A 99 -11.47 -6.12 -30.50
N PHE A 100 -10.90 -6.53 -29.37
CA PHE A 100 -11.27 -5.97 -28.07
C PHE A 100 -10.97 -4.46 -28.01
N ARG A 101 -11.97 -3.66 -27.62
CA ARG A 101 -11.88 -2.21 -27.49
C ARG A 101 -12.51 -1.78 -26.17
N ARG A 102 -12.27 -0.51 -25.79
CA ARG A 102 -12.81 0.08 -24.55
C ARG A 102 -14.33 -0.09 -24.41
N GLU A 103 -15.09 0.03 -25.50
CA GLU A 103 -16.56 -0.09 -25.51
C GLU A 103 -17.04 -1.51 -25.17
N HIS A 104 -16.18 -2.51 -25.27
CA HIS A 104 -16.51 -3.89 -24.90
C HIS A 104 -16.31 -4.17 -23.40
N VAL A 105 -15.73 -3.20 -22.66
CA VAL A 105 -15.57 -3.31 -21.22
C VAL A 105 -16.87 -2.95 -20.54
N SER A 106 -17.43 -3.89 -19.82
CA SER A 106 -18.59 -3.65 -18.95
C SER A 106 -18.28 -4.20 -17.56
N TYR A 107 -18.52 -3.38 -16.57
CA TYR A 107 -18.39 -3.77 -15.18
C TYR A 107 -19.78 -4.02 -14.57
N ARG A 108 -19.82 -4.88 -13.57
CA ARG A 108 -20.99 -5.03 -12.72
C ARG A 108 -21.30 -3.67 -12.08
N ARG A 109 -22.56 -3.38 -11.90
CA ARG A 109 -23.01 -2.24 -11.08
C ARG A 109 -23.13 -2.70 -9.64
N ASP A 110 -22.32 -2.12 -8.79
CA ASP A 110 -22.37 -2.39 -7.36
C ASP A 110 -23.27 -1.38 -6.66
N THR A 111 -23.85 -1.79 -5.53
CA THR A 111 -24.51 -0.83 -4.64
C THR A 111 -23.51 -0.34 -3.60
N PRO A 112 -23.65 0.91 -3.10
CA PRO A 112 -22.71 1.47 -2.12
C PRO A 112 -22.58 0.65 -0.85
N GLU A 113 -23.61 -0.05 -0.45
CA GLU A 113 -23.67 -0.85 0.79
C GLU A 113 -23.14 -2.28 0.63
N GLU A 114 -22.91 -2.74 -0.60
CA GLU A 114 -22.34 -4.08 -0.82
C GLU A 114 -20.94 -4.17 -0.21
N LEU A 115 -20.65 -5.33 0.39
CA LEU A 115 -19.35 -5.62 0.99
C LEU A 115 -18.28 -5.76 -0.09
N ALA A 116 -17.21 -4.98 0.02
CA ALA A 116 -16.09 -5.02 -0.90
C ALA A 116 -14.87 -5.73 -0.29
N VAL A 117 -14.57 -5.45 0.98
CA VAL A 117 -13.36 -5.94 1.66
C VAL A 117 -13.68 -6.38 3.08
N ILE A 118 -13.06 -7.47 3.54
CA ILE A 118 -12.98 -7.81 4.97
C ILE A 118 -11.51 -7.67 5.37
N ASN A 119 -11.20 -6.63 6.15
CA ASN A 119 -9.84 -6.37 6.61
C ASN A 119 -9.64 -6.86 8.04
N TYR A 120 -8.68 -7.78 8.24
CA TYR A 120 -8.39 -8.32 9.55
C TYR A 120 -7.36 -7.46 10.29
N THR A 121 -7.76 -6.99 11.47
CA THR A 121 -6.86 -6.26 12.37
C THR A 121 -6.26 -7.22 13.39
N SER A 122 -4.99 -6.98 13.76
CA SER A 122 -4.38 -7.64 14.91
C SER A 122 -5.06 -7.12 16.18
N GLY A 123 -6.11 -7.80 16.63
CA GLY A 123 -6.80 -7.45 17.88
C GLY A 123 -5.87 -7.61 19.08
N THR A 124 -6.11 -6.84 20.15
CA THR A 124 -5.49 -7.03 21.47
C THR A 124 -5.91 -8.34 22.14
N THR A 125 -6.92 -9.02 21.59
CA THR A 125 -7.41 -10.36 21.97
C THR A 125 -6.86 -11.41 21.01
N SER A 126 -6.78 -12.66 21.45
CA SER A 126 -6.17 -13.81 20.75
C SER A 126 -6.71 -14.09 19.33
N TYR A 127 -7.77 -13.43 18.91
CA TYR A 127 -8.39 -13.63 17.58
C TYR A 127 -8.43 -12.34 16.79
N SER A 128 -7.98 -12.41 15.54
CA SER A 128 -8.10 -11.30 14.57
C SER A 128 -9.58 -11.01 14.28
N LYS A 129 -9.96 -9.73 14.27
CA LYS A 129 -11.31 -9.28 13.94
C LYS A 129 -11.39 -8.86 12.48
N GLY A 130 -12.37 -9.37 11.74
CA GLY A 130 -12.65 -8.97 10.38
C GLY A 130 -13.53 -7.71 10.35
N VAL A 131 -12.99 -6.60 9.89
CA VAL A 131 -13.74 -5.36 9.68
C VAL A 131 -14.37 -5.39 8.28
N MET A 132 -15.69 -5.29 8.23
CA MET A 132 -16.48 -5.31 6.99
C MET A 132 -16.49 -3.91 6.37
N ILE A 133 -15.95 -3.79 5.16
CA ILE A 133 -15.77 -2.52 4.46
C ILE A 133 -16.62 -2.54 3.18
N PRO A 134 -17.71 -1.76 3.10
CA PRO A 134 -18.52 -1.64 1.90
C PRO A 134 -17.86 -0.77 0.83
N TYR A 135 -18.35 -0.84 -0.41
CA TYR A 135 -17.83 -0.02 -1.53
C TYR A 135 -17.85 1.47 -1.22
N ARG A 136 -18.91 1.99 -0.57
CA ARG A 136 -18.98 3.41 -0.18
C ARG A 136 -17.81 3.86 0.70
N ALA A 137 -17.28 2.96 1.56
CA ALA A 137 -16.16 3.31 2.43
C ALA A 137 -14.85 3.43 1.65
N LEU A 138 -14.62 2.56 0.67
CA LEU A 138 -13.46 2.70 -0.24
C LEU A 138 -13.58 3.99 -1.06
N TRP A 139 -14.76 4.24 -1.61
CA TRP A 139 -15.01 5.44 -2.41
C TRP A 139 -14.86 6.73 -1.60
N SER A 140 -15.40 6.80 -0.38
CA SER A 140 -15.31 8.02 0.44
C SER A 140 -13.87 8.40 0.79
N ASN A 141 -12.99 7.43 1.06
CA ASN A 141 -11.56 7.69 1.25
C ASN A 141 -10.88 8.18 -0.02
N THR A 142 -11.23 7.58 -1.16
CA THR A 142 -10.70 8.03 -2.46
C THR A 142 -11.18 9.43 -2.79
N GLN A 143 -12.45 9.73 -2.55
CA GLN A 143 -13.02 11.08 -2.75
C GLN A 143 -12.35 12.11 -1.83
N PHE A 144 -12.17 11.79 -0.55
CA PHE A 144 -11.44 12.65 0.40
C PHE A 144 -10.03 12.93 -0.13
N ALA A 145 -9.33 11.92 -0.65
CA ALA A 145 -8.00 12.12 -1.22
C ALA A 145 -8.02 13.06 -2.44
N PHE A 146 -9.03 12.98 -3.31
CA PHE A 146 -9.23 13.92 -4.42
C PHE A 146 -9.44 15.36 -3.93
N ASP A 147 -10.13 15.54 -2.81
CA ASP A 147 -10.43 16.85 -2.27
C ASP A 147 -9.22 17.53 -1.62
N VAL A 148 -8.30 16.74 -1.05
CA VAL A 148 -7.18 17.26 -0.24
C VAL A 148 -5.79 17.09 -0.87
N LEU A 149 -5.59 16.08 -1.70
CA LEU A 149 -4.29 15.79 -2.32
C LEU A 149 -4.21 16.34 -3.75
N LYS A 150 -3.02 16.81 -4.14
CA LYS A 150 -2.79 17.50 -5.42
C LYS A 150 -1.94 16.66 -6.36
N MET A 151 -2.42 15.46 -6.70
CA MET A 151 -1.76 14.62 -7.70
C MET A 151 -2.40 14.81 -9.08
N ASN A 152 -1.58 14.71 -10.12
CA ASN A 152 -1.99 14.81 -11.52
C ASN A 152 -1.72 13.49 -12.25
N PRO A 153 -2.42 13.22 -13.37
CA PRO A 153 -2.10 12.08 -14.22
C PRO A 153 -0.62 12.10 -14.65
N GLY A 154 0.07 10.98 -14.45
CA GLY A 154 1.50 10.83 -14.72
C GLY A 154 2.42 11.19 -13.57
N ASP A 155 1.93 11.78 -12.48
CA ASP A 155 2.72 11.96 -11.25
C ASP A 155 3.18 10.61 -10.69
N LYS A 156 4.24 10.64 -9.90
CA LYS A 156 4.92 9.44 -9.41
C LYS A 156 4.76 9.28 -7.90
N LEU A 157 4.56 8.03 -7.48
CA LEU A 157 4.54 7.66 -6.08
C LEU A 157 5.32 6.35 -5.89
N VAL A 158 5.98 6.20 -4.73
CA VAL A 158 6.58 4.93 -4.30
C VAL A 158 5.66 4.29 -3.26
N SER A 159 5.04 3.17 -3.63
CA SER A 159 4.20 2.37 -2.73
C SER A 159 5.10 1.49 -1.86
N MET A 160 5.25 1.87 -0.59
CA MET A 160 6.10 1.20 0.40
C MET A 160 5.34 0.66 1.62
N LEU A 161 4.13 1.16 1.87
CA LEU A 161 3.25 0.67 2.92
C LEU A 161 2.54 -0.60 2.45
N PRO A 162 2.24 -1.56 3.33
CA PRO A 162 1.54 -2.78 2.93
C PRO A 162 0.17 -2.46 2.30
N MET A 163 -0.05 -2.86 1.04
CA MET A 163 -1.34 -2.70 0.36
C MET A 163 -2.45 -3.54 1.01
N ALA A 164 -2.12 -4.56 1.78
CA ALA A 164 -3.08 -5.29 2.60
C ALA A 164 -3.53 -4.52 3.84
N HIS A 165 -2.93 -3.38 4.15
CA HIS A 165 -3.36 -2.45 5.19
C HIS A 165 -4.15 -1.31 4.57
N MET A 166 -5.28 -0.91 5.18
CA MET A 166 -6.20 0.07 4.58
C MET A 166 -5.56 1.43 4.26
N TYR A 167 -4.62 1.89 5.09
CA TYR A 167 -3.90 3.14 4.82
C TYR A 167 -3.06 3.06 3.54
N GLY A 168 -2.30 1.97 3.35
CA GLY A 168 -1.53 1.73 2.12
C GLY A 168 -2.45 1.50 0.92
N LEU A 169 -3.55 0.76 1.09
CA LEU A 169 -4.52 0.53 0.03
C LEU A 169 -5.15 1.83 -0.48
N ALA A 170 -5.59 2.70 0.43
CA ALA A 170 -6.30 3.93 0.08
C ALA A 170 -5.38 5.00 -0.51
N PHE A 171 -4.20 5.23 0.10
CA PHE A 171 -3.34 6.39 -0.14
C PHE A 171 -1.99 6.08 -0.80
N GLU A 172 -1.73 4.83 -1.21
CA GLU A 172 -0.62 4.45 -2.07
C GLU A 172 -1.04 3.59 -3.26
N PHE A 173 -2.35 3.36 -3.43
CA PHE A 173 -2.85 2.57 -4.55
C PHE A 173 -4.16 3.09 -5.15
N LEU A 174 -5.28 3.08 -4.40
CA LEU A 174 -6.60 3.39 -4.97
C LEU A 174 -6.70 4.82 -5.49
N TYR A 175 -6.30 5.79 -4.69
CA TYR A 175 -6.32 7.20 -5.09
C TYR A 175 -5.42 7.44 -6.30
N GLU A 176 -4.18 7.01 -6.24
CA GLU A 176 -3.20 7.21 -7.31
C GLU A 176 -3.60 6.49 -8.60
N PHE A 177 -4.18 5.29 -8.48
CA PHE A 177 -4.72 4.57 -9.62
C PHE A 177 -5.88 5.36 -10.27
N CYS A 178 -6.80 5.89 -9.47
CA CYS A 178 -7.92 6.70 -9.97
C CYS A 178 -7.48 8.02 -10.59
N VAL A 179 -6.42 8.65 -10.09
CA VAL A 179 -5.81 9.85 -10.70
C VAL A 179 -5.11 9.53 -12.01
N GLY A 180 -4.55 8.32 -12.15
CA GLY A 180 -3.71 7.93 -13.29
C GLY A 180 -2.21 8.18 -13.05
N CYS A 181 -1.75 8.02 -11.82
CA CYS A 181 -0.36 8.15 -11.44
C CYS A 181 0.48 6.93 -11.82
N HIS A 182 1.80 7.11 -11.85
CA HIS A 182 2.76 6.01 -11.93
C HIS A 182 3.10 5.51 -10.52
N ILE A 183 2.65 4.30 -10.20
CA ILE A 183 2.88 3.67 -8.89
C ILE A 183 4.09 2.74 -8.99
N TYR A 184 5.15 3.04 -8.23
CA TYR A 184 6.36 2.24 -8.15
C TYR A 184 6.32 1.38 -6.89
N PHE A 185 6.09 0.09 -7.02
CA PHE A 185 5.99 -0.83 -5.89
C PHE A 185 7.36 -1.17 -5.32
N LEU A 186 7.56 -0.90 -4.02
CA LEU A 186 8.77 -1.29 -3.32
C LEU A 186 8.68 -2.79 -2.95
N THR A 187 9.36 -3.63 -3.70
CA THR A 187 9.33 -5.08 -3.53
C THR A 187 10.23 -5.61 -2.40
N ARG A 188 11.13 -4.77 -1.88
CA ARG A 188 12.03 -5.09 -0.77
C ARG A 188 11.45 -4.58 0.55
N THR A 189 11.85 -5.20 1.67
CA THR A 189 11.48 -4.71 3.00
C THR A 189 11.96 -3.28 3.19
N PRO A 190 11.07 -2.33 3.53
CA PRO A 190 11.43 -0.94 3.71
C PRO A 190 12.49 -0.75 4.79
N SER A 191 13.63 -0.19 4.40
CA SER A 191 14.64 0.31 5.30
C SER A 191 15.04 1.72 4.85
N PRO A 192 15.58 2.60 5.71
CA PRO A 192 15.95 3.95 5.29
C PRO A 192 16.82 3.97 4.04
N LYS A 193 17.79 3.06 3.92
CA LYS A 193 18.67 2.96 2.75
C LYS A 193 17.89 2.63 1.46
N ILE A 194 17.00 1.63 1.53
CA ILE A 194 16.19 1.18 0.37
C ILE A 194 15.19 2.27 -0.02
N ILE A 195 14.56 2.92 0.96
CA ILE A 195 13.61 4.01 0.73
C ILE A 195 14.30 5.19 0.04
N PHE A 196 15.45 5.65 0.55
CA PHE A 196 16.19 6.75 -0.07
C PHE A 196 16.67 6.42 -1.48
N GLN A 197 17.12 5.18 -1.71
CA GLN A 197 17.47 4.75 -3.05
C GLN A 197 16.26 4.84 -3.99
N ALA A 198 15.12 4.30 -3.60
CA ALA A 198 13.90 4.35 -4.40
C ALA A 198 13.46 5.80 -4.67
N PHE A 199 13.52 6.68 -3.65
CA PHE A 199 13.16 8.08 -3.82
C PHE A 199 14.11 8.84 -4.73
N SER A 200 15.41 8.55 -4.67
CA SER A 200 16.39 9.19 -5.57
C SER A 200 16.21 8.78 -7.03
N GLU A 201 15.80 7.53 -7.28
CA GLU A 201 15.54 6.99 -8.61
C GLU A 201 14.19 7.44 -9.18
N VAL A 202 13.14 7.36 -8.39
CA VAL A 202 11.75 7.63 -8.80
C VAL A 202 11.44 9.12 -8.79
N LYS A 203 11.94 9.86 -7.78
CA LYS A 203 11.61 11.26 -7.49
C LYS A 203 10.09 11.47 -7.37
N PRO A 204 9.46 10.91 -6.34
CA PRO A 204 8.01 10.95 -6.19
C PRO A 204 7.48 12.38 -6.04
N ASN A 205 6.23 12.59 -6.46
CA ASN A 205 5.53 13.88 -6.30
C ASN A 205 4.82 13.97 -4.95
N LEU A 206 4.42 12.84 -4.38
CA LEU A 206 3.84 12.70 -3.06
C LEU A 206 4.54 11.55 -2.32
N VAL A 207 4.73 11.71 -1.02
CA VAL A 207 5.25 10.63 -0.15
C VAL A 207 4.20 10.32 0.93
N VAL A 208 3.79 9.08 1.03
CA VAL A 208 2.92 8.59 2.12
C VAL A 208 3.77 7.75 3.06
N ALA A 209 3.75 8.04 4.34
CA ALA A 209 4.63 7.39 5.31
C ALA A 209 3.92 7.13 6.65
N VAL A 210 4.46 6.19 7.42
CA VAL A 210 4.09 6.04 8.84
C VAL A 210 5.12 6.76 9.72
N PRO A 211 4.72 7.24 10.92
CA PRO A 211 5.59 7.98 11.83
C PRO A 211 6.95 7.32 12.05
N LEU A 212 6.97 6.01 12.26
CA LEU A 212 8.18 5.25 12.53
C LEU A 212 9.27 5.41 11.45
N ILE A 213 8.90 5.53 10.19
CA ILE A 213 9.85 5.71 9.08
C ILE A 213 10.48 7.09 9.18
N ILE A 214 9.66 8.13 9.30
CA ILE A 214 10.12 9.52 9.39
C ILE A 214 10.97 9.75 10.64
N GLU A 215 10.52 9.24 11.78
CA GLU A 215 11.26 9.34 13.05
C GLU A 215 12.63 8.65 12.98
N LYS A 216 12.72 7.45 12.42
CA LYS A 216 14.01 6.76 12.23
C LYS A 216 14.96 7.56 11.34
N ILE A 217 14.43 8.15 10.26
CA ILE A 217 15.23 8.96 9.36
C ILE A 217 15.78 10.18 10.08
N ILE A 218 14.94 10.93 10.79
CA ILE A 218 15.31 12.15 11.48
C ILE A 218 16.25 11.85 12.64
N LYS A 219 15.90 10.92 13.52
CA LYS A 219 16.72 10.55 14.69
C LYS A 219 18.09 10.00 14.32
N LYS A 220 18.20 9.25 13.22
CA LYS A 220 19.46 8.63 12.80
C LYS A 220 20.35 9.55 11.96
N ASN A 221 19.76 10.35 11.09
CA ASN A 221 20.51 11.03 10.05
C ASN A 221 20.58 12.56 10.22
N VAL A 222 19.66 13.17 10.98
CA VAL A 222 19.53 14.62 11.09
C VAL A 222 19.89 15.13 12.49
N LEU A 223 19.18 14.66 13.54
CA LEU A 223 19.36 15.16 14.89
C LEU A 223 20.80 15.03 15.41
N PRO A 224 21.54 13.93 15.21
CA PRO A 224 22.91 13.82 15.73
C PRO A 224 23.86 14.90 15.18
N LYS A 225 23.60 15.40 13.97
CA LYS A 225 24.40 16.48 13.37
C LYS A 225 24.09 17.84 13.99
N LEU A 226 22.84 18.06 14.40
CA LEU A 226 22.38 19.31 15.02
C LEU A 226 22.70 19.37 16.51
N GLU A 227 22.86 18.23 17.17
CA GLU A 227 23.12 18.13 18.60
C GLU A 227 24.58 18.30 18.99
N THR A 228 25.50 18.44 18.03
CA THR A 228 26.90 18.68 18.32
C THR A 228 27.12 20.01 19.08
N PRO A 229 28.09 20.09 20.02
CA PRO A 229 28.33 21.31 20.81
C PRO A 229 28.54 22.56 19.93
N ALA A 230 29.30 22.43 18.84
CA ALA A 230 29.51 23.51 17.87
C ALA A 230 28.22 23.97 17.21
N MET A 231 27.36 23.02 16.79
CA MET A 231 26.10 23.35 16.14
C MET A 231 25.10 24.01 17.10
N LYS A 232 25.05 23.53 18.36
CA LYS A 232 24.22 24.16 19.40
C LYS A 232 24.58 25.62 19.67
N ILE A 233 25.88 25.99 19.55
CA ILE A 233 26.33 27.39 19.66
C ILE A 233 25.88 28.19 18.44
N LEU A 234 26.06 27.66 17.22
CA LEU A 234 25.68 28.31 15.97
C LEU A 234 24.16 28.56 15.88
N LEU A 235 23.36 27.60 16.36
CA LEU A 235 21.91 27.73 16.39
C LEU A 235 21.39 28.82 17.33
N LYS A 236 22.21 29.38 18.24
CA LYS A 236 21.81 30.53 19.07
C LYS A 236 21.93 31.86 18.35
N VAL A 237 22.61 31.93 17.21
CA VAL A 237 22.76 33.16 16.41
C VAL A 237 21.64 33.20 15.36
N PRO A 238 20.69 34.16 15.40
CA PRO A 238 19.48 34.12 14.58
C PRO A 238 19.75 33.95 13.09
N ILE A 239 20.62 34.77 12.49
CA ILE A 239 20.91 34.71 11.06
C ILE A 239 21.55 33.36 10.64
N ILE A 240 22.39 32.80 11.52
CA ILE A 240 23.05 31.52 11.29
C ILE A 240 22.04 30.37 11.46
N ASN A 241 21.17 30.46 12.45
CA ASN A 241 20.09 29.52 12.71
C ASN A 241 19.19 29.35 11.47
N ASP A 242 18.74 30.47 10.89
CA ASP A 242 17.85 30.44 9.71
C ASP A 242 18.54 29.80 8.49
N LYS A 243 19.83 30.09 8.27
CA LYS A 243 20.63 29.44 7.24
C LYS A 243 20.79 27.94 7.48
N ILE A 244 21.07 27.51 8.72
CA ILE A 244 21.20 26.11 9.08
C ILE A 244 19.87 25.37 8.84
N LYS A 245 18.76 25.94 9.31
CA LYS A 245 17.42 25.38 9.09
C LYS A 245 17.08 25.23 7.62
N ALA A 246 17.34 26.25 6.80
CA ALA A 246 17.14 26.19 5.37
C ALA A 246 17.98 25.09 4.71
N THR A 247 19.27 24.96 5.09
CA THR A 247 20.17 23.91 4.59
C THR A 247 19.68 22.52 5.00
N VAL A 248 19.24 22.35 6.25
CA VAL A 248 18.69 21.06 6.75
C VAL A 248 17.42 20.70 6.00
N ARG A 249 16.51 21.66 5.81
CA ARG A 249 15.30 21.45 5.02
C ARG A 249 15.62 20.99 3.60
N GLU A 250 16.52 21.68 2.92
CA GLU A 250 16.93 21.34 1.54
C GLU A 250 17.55 19.93 1.47
N GLN A 251 18.47 19.61 2.39
CA GLN A 251 19.07 18.27 2.46
C GLN A 251 18.00 17.17 2.70
N MET A 252 17.02 17.44 3.55
CA MET A 252 15.92 16.50 3.76
C MET A 252 15.05 16.37 2.51
N ILE A 253 14.67 17.48 1.87
CA ILE A 253 13.90 17.45 0.63
C ILE A 253 14.63 16.62 -0.42
N ASN A 254 15.93 16.85 -0.60
CA ASN A 254 16.75 16.10 -1.56
C ASN A 254 16.84 14.61 -1.21
N ALA A 255 16.92 14.25 0.07
CA ALA A 255 16.93 12.85 0.51
C ALA A 255 15.62 12.11 0.18
N PHE A 256 14.50 12.83 0.14
CA PHE A 256 13.20 12.31 -0.29
C PHE A 256 12.95 12.43 -1.82
N GLY A 257 14.00 12.67 -2.61
CA GLY A 257 13.95 12.71 -4.07
C GLY A 257 13.86 14.10 -4.68
N GLY A 258 13.68 15.14 -3.88
CA GLY A 258 13.74 16.56 -4.30
C GLY A 258 12.56 17.06 -5.12
N ASN A 259 11.53 16.25 -5.36
CA ASN A 259 10.44 16.58 -6.29
C ASN A 259 9.04 16.53 -5.66
N PHE A 260 8.92 16.08 -4.42
CA PHE A 260 7.61 15.98 -3.78
C PHE A 260 7.12 17.35 -3.29
N TYR A 261 5.80 17.54 -3.33
CA TYR A 261 5.16 18.73 -2.76
C TYR A 261 4.85 18.56 -1.27
N GLU A 262 4.63 17.32 -0.80
CA GLU A 262 4.24 17.05 0.58
C GLU A 262 4.56 15.61 1.00
N ILE A 263 4.79 15.41 2.30
CA ILE A 263 4.83 14.09 2.94
C ILE A 263 3.61 13.94 3.84
N ILE A 264 2.77 12.93 3.59
CA ILE A 264 1.64 12.59 4.47
C ILE A 264 2.10 11.58 5.50
N VAL A 265 1.99 11.92 6.78
CA VAL A 265 2.38 11.05 7.89
C VAL A 265 1.13 10.59 8.63
N GLY A 266 0.80 9.30 8.55
CA GLY A 266 -0.43 8.78 9.14
C GLY A 266 -0.31 7.35 9.64
N GLY A 267 -1.42 6.79 10.11
CA GLY A 267 -1.52 5.40 10.56
C GLY A 267 -1.09 5.14 12.01
N ALA A 268 -0.47 6.11 12.70
CA ALA A 268 -0.13 6.06 14.12
C ALA A 268 0.14 7.46 14.67
N ALA A 269 0.19 7.60 16.01
CA ALA A 269 0.54 8.87 16.64
C ALA A 269 1.98 9.29 16.26
N PHE A 270 2.14 10.56 15.90
CA PHE A 270 3.42 11.12 15.52
C PHE A 270 4.14 11.72 16.73
N ASN A 271 5.45 11.53 16.84
CA ASN A 271 6.26 12.04 17.94
C ASN A 271 6.29 13.57 17.92
N GLN A 272 5.87 14.21 19.02
CA GLN A 272 5.74 15.66 19.13
C GLN A 272 7.07 16.41 18.93
N GLU A 273 8.20 15.88 19.42
CA GLU A 273 9.51 16.52 19.25
C GLU A 273 9.93 16.55 17.79
N ILE A 274 9.68 15.44 17.06
CA ILE A 274 9.96 15.35 15.64
C ILE A 274 9.02 16.26 14.85
N GLU A 275 7.76 16.32 15.22
CA GLU A 275 6.80 17.22 14.60
C GLU A 275 7.20 18.71 14.80
N GLN A 276 7.56 19.10 16.01
CA GLN A 276 8.08 20.44 16.32
C GLN A 276 9.34 20.76 15.53
N PHE A 277 10.25 19.79 15.41
CA PHE A 277 11.44 19.94 14.59
C PHE A 277 11.09 20.23 13.13
N LEU A 278 10.22 19.42 12.51
CA LEU A 278 9.78 19.62 11.11
C LEU A 278 9.12 20.99 10.91
N LYS A 279 8.25 21.41 11.84
CA LYS A 279 7.67 22.75 11.85
C LYS A 279 8.74 23.85 11.93
N SER A 280 9.77 23.64 12.75
CA SER A 280 10.82 24.64 12.97
C SER A 280 11.70 24.90 11.75
N ILE A 281 11.71 24.00 10.78
CA ILE A 281 12.47 24.10 9.52
C ILE A 281 11.56 24.31 8.30
N ASP A 282 10.26 24.55 8.49
CA ASP A 282 9.25 24.70 7.43
C ASP A 282 9.27 23.52 6.43
N PHE A 283 9.40 22.29 6.94
CA PHE A 283 9.40 21.11 6.10
C PHE A 283 7.98 20.79 5.59
N PRO A 284 7.78 20.45 4.30
CA PRO A 284 6.46 20.20 3.76
C PRO A 284 5.91 18.83 4.20
N TYR A 285 5.06 18.82 5.23
CA TYR A 285 4.41 17.61 5.73
C TYR A 285 3.03 17.91 6.28
N THR A 286 2.16 16.90 6.26
CA THR A 286 0.86 16.90 6.94
C THR A 286 0.74 15.62 7.78
N VAL A 287 0.12 15.74 8.96
CA VAL A 287 -0.25 14.60 9.81
C VAL A 287 -1.71 14.26 9.57
N GLY A 288 -1.98 13.02 9.16
CA GLY A 288 -3.31 12.48 8.86
C GLY A 288 -3.84 11.56 9.95
#